data_8327b9178e340d16d342f57316ad9c03
#
_entry.id   8327b9178e340d16d342f57316ad9c03
#
_cell.length_a   1.000
_cell.length_b   1.000
_cell.length_c   1.000
_cell.angle_alpha   90.00
_cell.angle_beta   90.00
_cell.angle_gamma   90.00
#
_symmetry.space_group_name_H-M   'P 1'
#
loop_
_entity.id
_entity.type
_entity.pdbx_description
1 polymer ?
#
loop_
_entity_poly.entity_id
_entity_poly.type
_entity_poly.pdbx_seq_one_letter_code
_entity_poly.pdbx_strand_id
1 'polypeptide(L)'
;MGIIEVRDVTKVYRTKKGDINALDHVSLTIEKGQVFGIVGYSGAGKSTLLRLINRLEKPSTGQVFVEGNEITALKESALRKQRQNIGMIFQQFNLFKSKTVSDNIRYPLKLTKKYSKQEIEARVDELLNFVGLSDKKDDYPNQLSGGQKQRIGIARALATEPDILLCDEATSALDPETTDDILELLKKINQRLNITIVIITHEMEVVKKICDEVAVMEKGKVVEQNKVFELFTSPQHATTKRFVHSVLNDDIPKDINISNRRLYRFIFNHEQILKPALSEVGRQYHVDFNILYGGITELTDKLFGNLLIEAVGQPGQINSALDDLVRKGIKVKEVEGFEN
;
A
#
# COMPACT_ATOMS: atom_id res chain seq x y z
N MET A 1 11.54 11.03 14.45
CA MET A 1 10.32 10.73 15.24
C MET A 1 9.19 10.69 14.23
N GLY A 2 8.59 9.52 14.04
CA GLY A 2 7.55 9.36 13.04
C GLY A 2 6.30 10.20 13.34
N ILE A 3 5.50 10.47 12.31
CA ILE A 3 4.21 11.15 12.49
C ILE A 3 3.20 10.25 13.22
N ILE A 4 3.32 8.92 13.03
CA ILE A 4 2.57 7.88 13.74
C ILE A 4 3.56 6.90 14.34
N GLU A 5 3.43 6.59 15.63
CA GLU A 5 4.20 5.56 16.30
C GLU A 5 3.26 4.64 17.09
N VAL A 6 3.34 3.36 16.82
CA VAL A 6 2.67 2.29 17.55
C VAL A 6 3.73 1.55 18.36
N ARG A 7 3.58 1.53 19.68
CA ARG A 7 4.59 0.96 20.58
C ARG A 7 3.99 -0.18 21.39
N ASP A 8 4.41 -1.39 21.09
CA ASP A 8 4.07 -2.62 21.83
C ASP A 8 2.56 -2.80 22.07
N VAL A 9 1.76 -2.55 21.02
CA VAL A 9 0.31 -2.53 21.13
C VAL A 9 -0.27 -3.93 21.03
N THR A 10 -1.06 -4.29 22.02
CA THR A 10 -1.89 -5.50 22.03
C THR A 10 -3.37 -5.13 22.10
N LYS A 11 -4.21 -5.83 21.34
CA LYS A 11 -5.66 -5.69 21.38
C LYS A 11 -6.35 -7.03 21.48
N VAL A 12 -7.05 -7.23 22.58
CA VAL A 12 -7.85 -8.43 22.85
C VAL A 12 -9.33 -8.06 22.89
N TYR A 13 -10.14 -8.74 22.09
CA TYR A 13 -11.59 -8.67 22.17
C TYR A 13 -12.12 -9.83 23.00
N ARG A 14 -12.78 -9.52 24.09
CA ARG A 14 -13.45 -10.52 24.93
C ARG A 14 -14.80 -10.87 24.33
N THR A 15 -14.99 -12.10 23.97
CA THR A 15 -16.26 -12.60 23.41
C THR A 15 -16.82 -13.73 24.25
N LYS A 16 -18.13 -14.04 24.07
CA LYS A 16 -18.76 -15.18 24.74
C LYS A 16 -18.17 -16.54 24.36
N LYS A 17 -17.42 -16.60 23.22
CA LYS A 17 -16.78 -17.83 22.70
C LYS A 17 -15.27 -17.91 23.06
N GLY A 18 -14.76 -16.96 23.83
CA GLY A 18 -13.35 -16.83 24.19
C GLY A 18 -12.75 -15.53 23.74
N ASP A 19 -11.54 -15.26 24.15
CA ASP A 19 -10.78 -14.06 23.82
C ASP A 19 -10.17 -14.18 22.42
N ILE A 20 -10.29 -13.10 21.62
CA ILE A 20 -9.71 -12.98 20.30
C ILE A 20 -8.57 -11.96 20.40
N ASN A 21 -7.35 -12.41 20.19
CA ASN A 21 -6.17 -11.56 20.12
C ASN A 21 -6.08 -10.97 18.69
N ALA A 22 -6.61 -9.76 18.52
CA ALA A 22 -6.64 -9.10 17.21
C ALA A 22 -5.30 -8.42 16.87
N LEU A 23 -4.54 -7.96 17.88
CA LEU A 23 -3.17 -7.47 17.74
C LEU A 23 -2.33 -8.01 18.89
N ASP A 24 -1.10 -8.39 18.58
CA ASP A 24 -0.17 -9.04 19.50
C ASP A 24 1.21 -8.39 19.40
N HIS A 25 1.53 -7.51 20.36
CA HIS A 25 2.80 -6.82 20.48
C HIS A 25 3.23 -6.08 19.20
N VAL A 26 2.30 -5.34 18.58
CA VAL A 26 2.57 -4.61 17.34
C VAL A 26 3.35 -3.33 17.63
N SER A 27 4.48 -3.18 16.95
CA SER A 27 5.26 -1.93 16.93
C SER A 27 5.55 -1.54 15.48
N LEU A 28 5.30 -0.27 15.12
CA LEU A 28 5.65 0.29 13.82
C LEU A 28 5.77 1.82 13.92
N THR A 29 6.51 2.38 12.98
CA THR A 29 6.68 3.83 12.84
C THR A 29 6.37 4.22 11.40
N ILE A 30 5.63 5.31 11.21
CA ILE A 30 5.29 5.88 9.91
C ILE A 30 5.86 7.30 9.85
N GLU A 31 6.64 7.60 8.84
CA GLU A 31 7.27 8.90 8.68
C GLU A 31 6.32 9.91 8.01
N LYS A 32 6.56 11.21 8.26
CA LYS A 32 5.74 12.28 7.68
C LYS A 32 5.87 12.32 6.16
N GLY A 33 4.74 12.49 5.47
CA GLY A 33 4.67 12.69 4.03
C GLY A 33 4.76 11.41 3.21
N GLN A 34 4.97 10.23 3.82
CA GLN A 34 5.01 8.97 3.08
C GLN A 34 3.61 8.37 2.86
N VAL A 35 3.50 7.51 1.86
CA VAL A 35 2.37 6.59 1.68
C VAL A 35 2.76 5.23 2.24
N PHE A 36 2.15 4.85 3.36
CA PHE A 36 2.46 3.63 4.09
C PHE A 36 1.36 2.58 3.91
N GLY A 37 1.75 1.39 3.43
CA GLY A 37 0.85 0.25 3.24
C GLY A 37 0.79 -0.64 4.48
N ILE A 38 -0.40 -1.15 4.81
CA ILE A 38 -0.59 -2.24 5.77
C ILE A 38 -1.32 -3.36 5.04
N VAL A 39 -0.62 -4.46 4.77
CA VAL A 39 -1.13 -5.58 4.00
C VAL A 39 -1.23 -6.85 4.83
N GLY A 40 -2.18 -7.71 4.51
CA GLY A 40 -2.37 -8.99 5.20
C GLY A 40 -3.69 -9.64 4.81
N TYR A 41 -3.82 -10.93 5.04
CA TYR A 41 -5.07 -11.65 4.79
C TYR A 41 -6.22 -11.13 5.66
N SER A 42 -7.46 -11.51 5.32
CA SER A 42 -8.62 -11.19 6.15
C SER A 42 -8.41 -11.73 7.58
N GLY A 43 -8.75 -10.93 8.59
CA GLY A 43 -8.52 -11.27 9.99
C GLY A 43 -7.10 -11.05 10.51
N ALA A 44 -6.15 -10.52 9.71
CA ALA A 44 -4.78 -10.25 10.17
C ALA A 44 -4.65 -9.12 11.21
N GLY A 45 -5.72 -8.35 11.47
CA GLY A 45 -5.72 -7.26 12.44
C GLY A 45 -5.61 -5.85 11.84
N LYS A 46 -5.51 -5.71 10.52
CA LYS A 46 -5.29 -4.44 9.81
C LYS A 46 -6.26 -3.31 10.21
N SER A 47 -7.57 -3.53 10.07
CA SER A 47 -8.59 -2.51 10.42
C SER A 47 -8.63 -2.23 11.91
N THR A 48 -8.29 -3.19 12.76
CA THR A 48 -8.11 -2.96 14.19
C THR A 48 -6.96 -1.99 14.45
N LEU A 49 -5.81 -2.20 13.80
CA LEU A 49 -4.65 -1.32 13.91
C LEU A 49 -4.99 0.10 13.44
N LEU A 50 -5.66 0.25 12.28
CA LEU A 50 -6.09 1.56 11.78
C LEU A 50 -7.01 2.29 12.78
N ARG A 51 -7.96 1.55 13.37
CA ARG A 51 -8.90 2.11 14.36
C ARG A 51 -8.23 2.52 15.67
N LEU A 52 -7.08 1.93 15.99
CA LEU A 52 -6.26 2.37 17.11
C LEU A 52 -5.53 3.68 16.80
N ILE A 53 -5.07 3.87 15.56
CA ILE A 53 -4.34 5.09 15.14
C ILE A 53 -5.21 6.35 15.25
N ASN A 54 -6.52 6.27 15.02
CA ASN A 54 -7.43 7.40 15.27
C ASN A 54 -8.24 7.25 16.57
N ARG A 55 -7.88 6.25 17.39
CA ARG A 55 -8.53 5.89 18.65
C ARG A 55 -10.05 5.69 18.54
N LEU A 56 -10.56 5.17 17.44
CA LEU A 56 -11.91 4.61 17.38
C LEU A 56 -12.02 3.35 18.24
N GLU A 57 -10.90 2.66 18.43
CA GLU A 57 -10.71 1.57 19.39
C GLU A 57 -9.64 1.96 20.41
N LYS A 58 -9.67 1.32 21.58
CA LYS A 58 -8.59 1.44 22.59
C LYS A 58 -7.76 0.16 22.60
N PRO A 59 -6.42 0.24 22.68
CA PRO A 59 -5.60 -0.94 22.88
C PRO A 59 -5.89 -1.56 24.26
N SER A 60 -5.57 -2.85 24.41
CA SER A 60 -5.57 -3.53 25.71
C SER A 60 -4.31 -3.16 26.47
N THR A 61 -3.15 -3.11 25.80
CA THR A 61 -1.87 -2.63 26.32
C THR A 61 -1.10 -1.91 25.21
N GLY A 62 -0.03 -1.20 25.59
CA GLY A 62 0.79 -0.43 24.67
C GLY A 62 0.29 0.97 24.40
N GLN A 63 0.99 1.70 23.56
CA GLN A 63 0.77 3.13 23.34
C GLN A 63 0.74 3.47 21.85
N VAL A 64 -0.06 4.46 21.47
CA VAL A 64 -0.09 5.01 20.12
C VAL A 64 0.14 6.51 20.18
N PHE A 65 1.11 6.97 19.40
CA PHE A 65 1.43 8.40 19.28
C PHE A 65 1.08 8.88 17.87
N VAL A 66 0.50 10.05 17.79
CA VAL A 66 0.21 10.75 16.53
C VAL A 66 0.68 12.18 16.67
N GLU A 67 1.54 12.63 15.77
CA GLU A 67 2.17 13.96 15.82
C GLU A 67 2.83 14.23 17.17
N GLY A 68 3.49 13.21 17.75
CA GLY A 68 4.14 13.28 19.06
C GLY A 68 3.20 13.23 20.27
N ASN A 69 1.87 13.25 20.06
CA ASN A 69 0.88 13.17 21.14
C ASN A 69 0.48 11.72 21.41
N GLU A 70 0.55 11.27 22.66
CA GLU A 70 0.04 9.96 23.04
C GLU A 70 -1.49 9.94 23.01
N ILE A 71 -2.08 9.50 21.90
CA ILE A 71 -3.55 9.54 21.72
C ILE A 71 -4.29 8.55 22.63
N THR A 72 -3.62 7.49 23.08
CA THR A 72 -4.19 6.50 24.01
C THR A 72 -4.54 7.08 25.36
N ALA A 73 -3.81 8.10 25.81
CA ALA A 73 -4.00 8.78 27.08
C ALA A 73 -4.90 10.04 27.00
N LEU A 74 -5.21 10.54 25.79
CA LEU A 74 -5.96 11.80 25.65
C LEU A 74 -7.37 11.71 26.22
N LYS A 75 -7.82 12.81 26.84
CA LYS A 75 -9.23 13.04 27.20
C LYS A 75 -10.04 13.32 25.92
N GLU A 76 -11.36 13.06 25.95
CA GLU A 76 -12.24 13.17 24.77
C GLU A 76 -12.18 14.54 24.06
N SER A 77 -12.05 15.66 24.81
CA SER A 77 -11.95 16.99 24.19
C SER A 77 -10.67 17.17 23.37
N ALA A 78 -9.52 16.72 23.90
CA ALA A 78 -8.23 16.75 23.22
C ALA A 78 -8.21 15.78 22.04
N LEU A 79 -8.80 14.59 22.21
CA LEU A 79 -8.93 13.60 21.15
C LEU A 79 -9.75 14.11 19.96
N ARG A 80 -10.88 14.81 20.23
CA ARG A 80 -11.67 15.43 19.14
C ARG A 80 -10.86 16.46 18.37
N LYS A 81 -9.99 17.23 19.04
CA LYS A 81 -9.09 18.17 18.38
C LYS A 81 -8.04 17.44 17.53
N GLN A 82 -7.42 16.37 18.06
CA GLN A 82 -6.44 15.57 17.34
C GLN A 82 -7.05 14.91 16.10
N ARG A 83 -8.29 14.41 16.19
CA ARG A 83 -9.00 13.80 15.05
C ARG A 83 -9.32 14.78 13.93
N GLN A 84 -9.25 16.10 14.13
CA GLN A 84 -9.40 17.07 13.02
C GLN A 84 -8.20 17.02 12.07
N ASN A 85 -7.04 16.59 12.56
CA ASN A 85 -5.83 16.41 11.77
C ASN A 85 -5.74 15.02 11.10
N ILE A 86 -6.76 14.16 11.29
CA ILE A 86 -6.81 12.81 10.73
C ILE A 86 -8.06 12.67 9.88
N GLY A 87 -7.89 12.63 8.57
CA GLY A 87 -8.96 12.24 7.63
C GLY A 87 -9.11 10.71 7.59
N MET A 88 -10.33 10.25 7.34
CA MET A 88 -10.59 8.81 7.19
C MET A 88 -11.47 8.52 5.99
N ILE A 89 -11.01 7.60 5.15
CA ILE A 89 -11.71 7.05 3.99
C ILE A 89 -12.10 5.62 4.34
N PHE A 90 -13.37 5.29 4.13
CA PHE A 90 -13.95 3.99 4.50
C PHE A 90 -14.23 3.14 3.28
N GLN A 91 -14.16 1.83 3.43
CA GLN A 91 -14.48 0.83 2.42
C GLN A 91 -15.89 1.02 1.82
N GLN A 92 -16.90 1.32 2.65
CA GLN A 92 -18.29 1.51 2.24
C GLN A 92 -18.65 3.01 2.04
N PHE A 93 -17.67 3.87 1.74
CA PHE A 93 -17.81 5.32 1.53
C PHE A 93 -18.35 6.09 2.74
N ASN A 94 -19.26 5.53 3.51
CA ASN A 94 -19.92 6.09 4.71
C ASN A 94 -20.47 7.51 4.50
N LEU A 95 -21.05 7.79 3.31
CA LEU A 95 -21.70 9.05 3.02
C LEU A 95 -23.08 9.13 3.69
N PHE A 96 -23.44 10.31 4.13
CA PHE A 96 -24.79 10.61 4.62
C PHE A 96 -25.78 10.56 3.49
N LYS A 97 -26.56 9.50 3.38
CA LYS A 97 -27.49 9.25 2.26
C LYS A 97 -28.58 10.31 2.13
N SER A 98 -28.96 10.97 3.23
CA SER A 98 -29.98 12.03 3.29
C SER A 98 -29.41 13.45 3.06
N LYS A 99 -28.13 13.57 2.76
CA LYS A 99 -27.44 14.84 2.51
C LYS A 99 -26.92 14.88 1.09
N THR A 100 -26.87 16.07 0.50
CA THR A 100 -26.24 16.27 -0.79
C THR A 100 -24.74 16.01 -0.74
N VAL A 101 -24.11 15.96 -1.91
CA VAL A 101 -22.66 15.86 -2.07
C VAL A 101 -21.97 17.02 -1.34
N SER A 102 -22.37 18.26 -1.58
CA SER A 102 -21.81 19.42 -0.91
C SER A 102 -22.02 19.37 0.60
N ASP A 103 -23.17 18.91 1.09
CA ASP A 103 -23.42 18.78 2.52
C ASP A 103 -22.58 17.71 3.19
N ASN A 104 -22.24 16.64 2.49
CA ASN A 104 -21.30 15.62 2.99
C ASN A 104 -19.90 16.21 3.24
N ILE A 105 -19.41 17.03 2.30
CA ILE A 105 -18.10 17.71 2.43
C ILE A 105 -18.14 18.83 3.47
N ARG A 106 -19.22 19.57 3.51
CA ARG A 106 -19.46 20.69 4.47
C ARG A 106 -19.55 20.25 5.91
N TYR A 107 -20.00 19.01 6.15
CA TYR A 107 -20.31 18.53 7.50
C TYR A 107 -19.12 18.58 8.46
N PRO A 108 -17.92 18.04 8.16
CA PRO A 108 -16.78 18.14 9.05
C PRO A 108 -16.35 19.59 9.32
N LEU A 109 -16.42 20.49 8.34
CA LEU A 109 -16.09 21.89 8.51
C LEU A 109 -17.01 22.59 9.53
N LYS A 110 -18.32 22.32 9.45
CA LYS A 110 -19.30 22.86 10.41
C LYS A 110 -19.04 22.39 11.85
N LEU A 111 -18.55 21.15 12.02
CA LEU A 111 -18.24 20.61 13.35
C LEU A 111 -17.05 21.30 14.02
N THR A 112 -16.10 21.82 13.26
CA THR A 112 -14.92 22.52 13.84
C THR A 112 -15.29 23.86 14.45
N LYS A 113 -16.36 24.52 13.99
CA LYS A 113 -16.78 25.89 14.36
C LYS A 113 -15.68 26.95 14.12
N LYS A 114 -14.71 26.67 13.24
CA LYS A 114 -13.57 27.56 12.98
C LYS A 114 -13.80 28.47 11.78
N TYR A 115 -14.67 28.05 10.85
CA TYR A 115 -14.82 28.66 9.54
C TYR A 115 -16.14 29.42 9.42
N SER A 116 -16.11 30.57 8.75
CA SER A 116 -17.30 31.30 8.32
C SER A 116 -18.07 30.52 7.25
N LYS A 117 -19.31 30.90 7.00
CA LYS A 117 -20.12 30.29 5.95
C LYS A 117 -19.48 30.44 4.56
N GLN A 118 -18.85 31.59 4.29
CA GLN A 118 -18.19 31.84 2.99
C GLN A 118 -16.96 30.96 2.82
N GLU A 119 -16.12 30.82 3.83
CA GLU A 119 -14.94 29.93 3.80
C GLU A 119 -15.35 28.46 3.61
N ILE A 120 -16.43 28.02 4.26
CA ILE A 120 -16.95 26.66 4.09
C ILE A 120 -17.39 26.42 2.64
N GLU A 121 -18.16 27.36 2.04
CA GLU A 121 -18.60 27.20 0.66
C GLU A 121 -17.41 27.21 -0.32
N ALA A 122 -16.48 28.14 -0.15
CA ALA A 122 -15.26 28.18 -0.98
C ALA A 122 -14.46 26.88 -0.91
N ARG A 123 -14.31 26.33 0.32
CA ARG A 123 -13.59 25.05 0.52
C ARG A 123 -14.33 23.86 -0.11
N VAL A 124 -15.66 23.83 -0.03
CA VAL A 124 -16.47 22.79 -0.67
C VAL A 124 -16.31 22.84 -2.19
N ASP A 125 -16.36 24.04 -2.80
CA ASP A 125 -16.21 24.21 -4.24
C ASP A 125 -14.78 23.85 -4.70
N GLU A 126 -13.76 24.23 -3.95
CA GLU A 126 -12.37 23.84 -4.19
C GLU A 126 -12.20 22.31 -4.19
N LEU A 127 -12.73 21.63 -3.18
CA LEU A 127 -12.60 20.17 -3.05
C LEU A 127 -13.39 19.44 -4.13
N LEU A 128 -14.58 19.90 -4.49
CA LEU A 128 -15.35 19.34 -5.60
C LEU A 128 -14.63 19.47 -6.93
N ASN A 129 -14.02 20.63 -7.18
CA ASN A 129 -13.19 20.83 -8.36
C ASN A 129 -11.95 19.91 -8.34
N PHE A 130 -11.29 19.78 -7.19
CA PHE A 130 -10.11 18.93 -7.03
C PHE A 130 -10.38 17.45 -7.32
N VAL A 131 -11.55 16.93 -6.91
CA VAL A 131 -11.95 15.55 -7.21
C VAL A 131 -12.70 15.37 -8.53
N GLY A 132 -12.91 16.47 -9.30
CA GLY A 132 -13.54 16.46 -10.62
C GLY A 132 -15.05 16.21 -10.59
N LEU A 133 -15.77 16.70 -9.57
CA LEU A 133 -17.21 16.48 -9.37
C LEU A 133 -17.98 17.78 -9.06
N SER A 134 -17.56 18.92 -9.64
CA SER A 134 -18.21 20.21 -9.43
C SER A 134 -19.67 20.24 -9.91
N ASP A 135 -19.99 19.48 -10.98
CA ASP A 135 -21.33 19.33 -11.55
C ASP A 135 -22.28 18.50 -10.67
N LYS A 136 -21.75 17.77 -9.67
CA LYS A 136 -22.50 16.89 -8.76
C LYS A 136 -22.80 17.50 -7.39
N LYS A 137 -22.58 18.81 -7.23
CA LYS A 137 -22.67 19.54 -5.96
C LYS A 137 -23.97 19.29 -5.21
N ASP A 138 -25.09 19.27 -5.91
CA ASP A 138 -26.44 19.16 -5.36
C ASP A 138 -27.05 17.75 -5.47
N ASP A 139 -26.31 16.80 -6.08
CA ASP A 139 -26.72 15.41 -6.18
C ASP A 139 -26.67 14.72 -4.80
N TYR A 140 -27.39 13.60 -4.68
CA TYR A 140 -27.39 12.75 -3.50
C TYR A 140 -26.50 11.50 -3.73
N PRO A 141 -25.95 10.87 -2.69
CA PRO A 141 -25.11 9.69 -2.84
C PRO A 141 -25.70 8.53 -3.62
N ASN A 142 -27.02 8.35 -3.61
CA ASN A 142 -27.70 7.30 -4.39
C ASN A 142 -27.69 7.54 -5.90
N GLN A 143 -27.39 8.75 -6.35
CA GLN A 143 -27.30 9.15 -7.77
C GLN A 143 -25.88 8.98 -8.33
N LEU A 144 -24.91 8.60 -7.48
CA LEU A 144 -23.49 8.52 -7.82
C LEU A 144 -23.03 7.08 -8.07
N SER A 145 -22.07 6.90 -8.98
CA SER A 145 -21.31 5.63 -9.13
C SER A 145 -20.45 5.33 -7.90
N GLY A 146 -19.91 4.13 -7.81
CA GLY A 146 -18.98 3.74 -6.73
C GLY A 146 -17.76 4.64 -6.66
N GLY A 147 -17.09 4.87 -7.77
CA GLY A 147 -15.93 5.76 -7.87
C GLY A 147 -16.25 7.22 -7.52
N GLN A 148 -17.41 7.74 -7.97
CA GLN A 148 -17.85 9.07 -7.57
C GLN A 148 -18.10 9.18 -6.06
N LYS A 149 -18.75 8.17 -5.45
CA LYS A 149 -18.91 8.12 -3.98
C LYS A 149 -17.58 8.12 -3.26
N GLN A 150 -16.61 7.39 -3.78
CA GLN A 150 -15.27 7.34 -3.20
C GLN A 150 -14.56 8.71 -3.31
N ARG A 151 -14.61 9.36 -4.45
CA ARG A 151 -14.07 10.72 -4.64
C ARG A 151 -14.70 11.72 -3.66
N ILE A 152 -16.01 11.64 -3.41
CA ILE A 152 -16.68 12.48 -2.38
C ILE A 152 -16.24 12.09 -0.96
N GLY A 153 -16.04 10.80 -0.68
CA GLY A 153 -15.44 10.34 0.58
C GLY A 153 -14.06 10.93 0.82
N ILE A 154 -13.22 10.97 -0.22
CA ILE A 154 -11.89 11.60 -0.19
C ILE A 154 -12.02 13.11 0.05
N ALA A 155 -12.85 13.82 -0.72
CA ALA A 155 -13.08 15.26 -0.55
C ALA A 155 -13.53 15.60 0.88
N ARG A 156 -14.45 14.82 1.44
CA ARG A 156 -14.90 14.97 2.83
C ARG A 156 -13.76 14.74 3.84
N ALA A 157 -12.91 13.74 3.61
CA ALA A 157 -11.78 13.46 4.50
C ALA A 157 -10.72 14.58 4.46
N LEU A 158 -10.58 15.27 3.33
CA LEU A 158 -9.67 16.41 3.15
C LEU A 158 -10.23 17.75 3.62
N ALA A 159 -11.51 17.82 3.98
CA ALA A 159 -12.18 19.08 4.25
C ALA A 159 -11.50 19.90 5.36
N THR A 160 -11.04 19.26 6.42
CA THR A 160 -10.39 19.89 7.59
C THR A 160 -8.89 20.10 7.44
N GLU A 161 -8.32 19.89 6.24
CA GLU A 161 -6.87 19.97 5.97
C GLU A 161 -6.04 19.08 6.91
N PRO A 162 -6.26 17.75 6.86
CA PRO A 162 -5.58 16.85 7.77
C PRO A 162 -4.12 16.65 7.38
N ASP A 163 -3.24 16.38 8.34
CA ASP A 163 -1.85 15.94 8.11
C ASP A 163 -1.75 14.45 7.81
N ILE A 164 -2.77 13.67 8.19
CA ILE A 164 -2.82 12.22 8.05
C ILE A 164 -4.14 11.81 7.39
N LEU A 165 -4.06 10.89 6.42
CA LEU A 165 -5.20 10.28 5.76
C LEU A 165 -5.16 8.76 5.96
N LEU A 166 -6.16 8.22 6.64
CA LEU A 166 -6.31 6.78 6.89
C LEU A 166 -7.29 6.19 5.89
N CYS A 167 -6.87 5.18 5.12
CA CYS A 167 -7.67 4.52 4.08
C CYS A 167 -7.94 3.07 4.49
N ASP A 168 -9.17 2.76 4.88
CA ASP A 168 -9.61 1.39 5.23
C ASP A 168 -10.20 0.73 3.98
N GLU A 169 -9.39 -0.07 3.26
CA GLU A 169 -9.75 -0.78 2.02
C GLU A 169 -10.47 0.11 0.99
N ALA A 170 -9.93 1.29 0.74
CA ALA A 170 -10.57 2.36 -0.02
C ALA A 170 -10.88 2.01 -1.51
N THR A 171 -10.35 0.91 -2.03
CA THR A 171 -10.50 0.47 -3.44
C THR A 171 -11.22 -0.86 -3.59
N SER A 172 -11.40 -1.65 -2.52
CA SER A 172 -11.89 -3.02 -2.58
C SER A 172 -13.32 -3.21 -3.13
N ALA A 173 -14.10 -2.14 -3.21
CA ALA A 173 -15.48 -2.14 -3.75
C ALA A 173 -15.57 -1.53 -5.16
N LEU A 174 -14.44 -1.29 -5.82
CA LEU A 174 -14.35 -0.62 -7.12
C LEU A 174 -13.86 -1.60 -8.20
N ASP A 175 -14.16 -1.28 -9.45
CA ASP A 175 -13.57 -1.97 -10.60
C ASP A 175 -12.10 -1.53 -10.80
N PRO A 176 -11.29 -2.29 -11.58
CA PRO A 176 -9.87 -2.01 -11.73
C PRO A 176 -9.54 -0.62 -12.28
N GLU A 177 -10.29 -0.12 -13.27
CA GLU A 177 -10.06 1.19 -13.88
C GLU A 177 -10.33 2.31 -12.87
N THR A 178 -11.47 2.23 -12.17
CA THR A 178 -11.83 3.17 -11.11
C THR A 178 -10.82 3.09 -9.94
N THR A 179 -10.31 1.90 -9.63
CA THR A 179 -9.26 1.73 -8.61
C THR A 179 -8.00 2.52 -8.97
N ASP A 180 -7.53 2.41 -10.21
CA ASP A 180 -6.37 3.14 -10.70
C ASP A 180 -6.56 4.66 -10.59
N ASP A 181 -7.70 5.16 -10.99
CA ASP A 181 -8.07 6.56 -10.85
C ASP A 181 -8.03 7.08 -9.41
N ILE A 182 -8.52 6.26 -8.46
CA ILE A 182 -8.50 6.61 -7.03
C ILE A 182 -7.07 6.59 -6.48
N LEU A 183 -6.25 5.62 -6.88
CA LEU A 183 -4.85 5.56 -6.45
C LEU A 183 -4.03 6.75 -7.00
N GLU A 184 -4.25 7.14 -8.27
CA GLU A 184 -3.64 8.36 -8.82
C GLU A 184 -4.09 9.62 -8.06
N LEU A 185 -5.38 9.72 -7.71
CA LEU A 185 -5.87 10.83 -6.92
C LEU A 185 -5.19 10.88 -5.54
N LEU A 186 -5.06 9.75 -4.85
CA LEU A 186 -4.36 9.67 -3.57
C LEU A 186 -2.87 10.04 -3.70
N LYS A 187 -2.19 9.59 -4.77
CA LYS A 187 -0.80 9.98 -5.07
C LYS A 187 -0.67 11.51 -5.29
N LYS A 188 -1.59 12.10 -6.04
CA LYS A 188 -1.66 13.56 -6.24
C LYS A 188 -1.88 14.32 -4.93
N ILE A 189 -2.75 13.81 -4.04
CA ILE A 189 -2.99 14.37 -2.71
C ILE A 189 -1.71 14.35 -1.87
N ASN A 190 -1.06 13.19 -1.77
CA ASN A 190 0.20 13.05 -1.03
C ASN A 190 1.25 14.04 -1.53
N GLN A 191 1.51 14.06 -2.85
CA GLN A 191 2.57 14.90 -3.45
C GLN A 191 2.28 16.41 -3.33
N ARG A 192 1.03 16.85 -3.55
CA ARG A 192 0.69 18.28 -3.55
C ARG A 192 0.53 18.86 -2.15
N LEU A 193 -0.02 18.08 -1.23
CA LEU A 193 -0.38 18.54 0.11
C LEU A 193 0.59 18.03 1.19
N ASN A 194 1.57 17.19 0.82
CA ASN A 194 2.51 16.54 1.74
C ASN A 194 1.82 15.82 2.92
N ILE A 195 0.63 15.24 2.65
CA ILE A 195 -0.16 14.50 3.62
C ILE A 195 0.40 13.08 3.75
N THR A 196 0.55 12.58 4.96
CA THR A 196 0.88 11.17 5.21
C THR A 196 -0.35 10.31 4.96
N ILE A 197 -0.22 9.26 4.14
CA ILE A 197 -1.34 8.37 3.83
C ILE A 197 -1.03 6.98 4.38
N VAL A 198 -1.98 6.40 5.13
CA VAL A 198 -1.92 5.01 5.60
C VAL A 198 -3.01 4.22 4.90
N ILE A 199 -2.61 3.24 4.10
CA ILE A 199 -3.54 2.43 3.31
C ILE A 199 -3.59 1.00 3.84
N ILE A 200 -4.77 0.55 4.23
CA ILE A 200 -5.02 -0.87 4.45
C ILE A 200 -5.53 -1.49 3.16
N THR A 201 -4.94 -2.61 2.79
CA THR A 201 -5.38 -3.41 1.66
C THR A 201 -5.00 -4.87 1.82
N HIS A 202 -5.65 -5.75 1.09
CA HIS A 202 -5.19 -7.12 0.86
C HIS A 202 -4.63 -7.30 -0.56
N GLU A 203 -4.62 -6.23 -1.36
CA GLU A 203 -4.19 -6.20 -2.75
C GLU A 203 -2.76 -5.64 -2.85
N MET A 204 -1.80 -6.50 -3.21
CA MET A 204 -0.40 -6.07 -3.39
C MET A 204 -0.21 -5.16 -4.60
N GLU A 205 -1.12 -5.19 -5.59
CA GLU A 205 -1.10 -4.24 -6.71
C GLU A 205 -1.27 -2.80 -6.24
N VAL A 206 -2.12 -2.56 -5.23
CA VAL A 206 -2.27 -1.25 -4.58
C VAL A 206 -0.95 -0.82 -3.93
N VAL A 207 -0.32 -1.74 -3.17
CA VAL A 207 0.97 -1.47 -2.51
C VAL A 207 2.03 -1.11 -3.53
N LYS A 208 2.13 -1.89 -4.61
CA LYS A 208 3.08 -1.69 -5.70
C LYS A 208 2.95 -0.32 -6.38
N LYS A 209 1.72 0.14 -6.58
CA LYS A 209 1.42 1.37 -7.34
C LYS A 209 1.67 2.67 -6.57
N ILE A 210 1.44 2.66 -5.24
CA ILE A 210 1.38 3.94 -4.53
C ILE A 210 2.22 3.99 -3.24
N CYS A 211 2.51 2.84 -2.57
CA CYS A 211 3.16 2.86 -1.27
C CYS A 211 4.68 3.02 -1.37
N ASP A 212 5.28 3.79 -0.45
CA ASP A 212 6.73 3.92 -0.28
C ASP A 212 7.27 2.77 0.58
N GLU A 213 6.54 2.45 1.65
CA GLU A 213 6.87 1.43 2.63
C GLU A 213 5.62 0.62 2.99
N VAL A 214 5.81 -0.61 3.41
CA VAL A 214 4.71 -1.52 3.74
C VAL A 214 5.04 -2.41 4.93
N ALA A 215 4.05 -2.58 5.81
CA ALA A 215 4.04 -3.57 6.87
C ALA A 215 3.13 -4.74 6.49
N VAL A 216 3.68 -5.94 6.53
CA VAL A 216 2.94 -7.19 6.31
C VAL A 216 2.45 -7.72 7.64
N MET A 217 1.16 -7.95 7.75
CA MET A 217 0.52 -8.46 8.97
C MET A 217 0.04 -9.90 8.81
N GLU A 218 0.30 -10.71 9.82
CA GLU A 218 -0.26 -12.06 9.95
C GLU A 218 -0.63 -12.33 11.41
N LYS A 219 -1.86 -12.83 11.65
CA LYS A 219 -2.35 -13.24 12.98
C LYS A 219 -2.09 -12.20 14.09
N GLY A 220 -2.37 -10.93 13.79
CA GLY A 220 -2.24 -9.83 14.74
C GLY A 220 -0.83 -9.28 14.92
N LYS A 221 0.17 -9.78 14.18
CA LYS A 221 1.57 -9.33 14.26
C LYS A 221 2.01 -8.66 12.97
N VAL A 222 2.93 -7.72 13.07
CA VAL A 222 3.74 -7.27 11.94
C VAL A 222 4.87 -8.28 11.78
N VAL A 223 4.87 -9.01 10.66
CA VAL A 223 5.85 -10.07 10.40
C VAL A 223 7.01 -9.60 9.52
N GLU A 224 6.80 -8.55 8.76
CA GLU A 224 7.84 -7.89 7.96
C GLU A 224 7.43 -6.44 7.69
N GLN A 225 8.39 -5.51 7.74
CA GLN A 225 8.22 -4.11 7.35
C GLN A 225 9.44 -3.69 6.53
N ASN A 226 9.21 -3.10 5.36
CA ASN A 226 10.27 -2.65 4.49
C ASN A 226 9.78 -1.67 3.43
N LYS A 227 10.69 -0.96 2.77
CA LYS A 227 10.38 -0.23 1.55
C LYS A 227 9.82 -1.18 0.50
N VAL A 228 8.85 -0.72 -0.27
CA VAL A 228 8.16 -1.56 -1.27
C VAL A 228 9.14 -2.24 -2.21
N PHE A 229 10.11 -1.51 -2.75
CA PHE A 229 11.13 -2.07 -3.64
C PHE A 229 11.90 -3.23 -3.01
N GLU A 230 12.35 -3.09 -1.76
CA GLU A 230 13.10 -4.10 -1.02
C GLU A 230 12.25 -5.32 -0.71
N LEU A 231 10.99 -5.09 -0.31
CA LEU A 231 10.04 -6.15 -0.03
C LEU A 231 9.75 -7.01 -1.27
N PHE A 232 9.64 -6.40 -2.46
CA PHE A 232 9.45 -7.13 -3.71
C PHE A 232 10.71 -7.84 -4.20
N THR A 233 11.90 -7.27 -3.96
CA THR A 233 13.17 -7.85 -4.43
C THR A 233 13.78 -8.88 -3.48
N SER A 234 13.43 -8.85 -2.19
CA SER A 234 14.07 -9.68 -1.16
C SER A 234 13.12 -9.98 0.00
N PRO A 235 11.91 -10.51 -0.25
CA PRO A 235 10.96 -10.85 0.82
C PRO A 235 11.56 -11.90 1.75
N GLN A 236 11.47 -11.66 3.07
CA GLN A 236 12.06 -12.55 4.07
C GLN A 236 11.01 -13.54 4.62
N HIS A 237 9.87 -13.02 5.07
CA HIS A 237 8.84 -13.84 5.69
C HIS A 237 8.04 -14.66 4.68
N ALA A 238 7.62 -15.87 5.04
CA ALA A 238 6.87 -16.76 4.16
C ALA A 238 5.56 -16.14 3.63
N THR A 239 4.86 -15.36 4.46
CA THR A 239 3.65 -14.65 4.07
C THR A 239 3.94 -13.55 3.06
N THR A 240 5.04 -12.79 3.25
CA THR A 240 5.48 -11.77 2.29
C THR A 240 5.83 -12.41 0.94
N LYS A 241 6.57 -13.52 0.96
CA LYS A 241 6.91 -14.27 -0.27
C LYS A 241 5.66 -14.66 -1.05
N ARG A 242 4.62 -15.18 -0.37
CA ARG A 242 3.34 -15.53 -1.02
C ARG A 242 2.64 -14.32 -1.64
N PHE A 243 2.60 -13.17 -0.94
CA PHE A 243 2.02 -11.95 -1.48
C PHE A 243 2.79 -11.42 -2.68
N VAL A 244 4.12 -11.36 -2.61
CA VAL A 244 4.97 -10.92 -3.72
C VAL A 244 4.82 -11.85 -4.92
N HIS A 245 4.82 -13.14 -4.68
CA HIS A 245 4.65 -14.18 -5.71
C HIS A 245 3.33 -14.03 -6.48
N SER A 246 2.22 -13.71 -5.80
CA SER A 246 0.92 -13.53 -6.44
C SER A 246 0.85 -12.33 -7.40
N VAL A 247 1.72 -11.34 -7.23
CA VAL A 247 1.78 -10.13 -8.08
C VAL A 247 2.80 -10.25 -9.20
N LEU A 248 3.93 -10.89 -8.92
CA LEU A 248 5.00 -11.03 -9.89
C LEU A 248 4.76 -12.16 -10.90
N ASN A 249 3.66 -12.91 -10.74
CA ASN A 249 3.39 -14.11 -11.55
C ASN A 249 4.63 -15.00 -11.64
N ASP A 250 5.24 -15.29 -10.48
CA ASP A 250 6.49 -16.04 -10.38
C ASP A 250 6.33 -17.54 -10.69
N ASP A 251 5.10 -17.99 -10.92
CA ASP A 251 4.83 -19.38 -11.31
C ASP A 251 5.43 -19.67 -12.69
N ILE A 252 6.19 -20.74 -12.78
CA ILE A 252 6.66 -21.24 -14.07
C ILE A 252 5.43 -21.78 -14.80
N PRO A 253 5.11 -21.27 -16.00
CA PRO A 253 4.01 -21.81 -16.78
C PRO A 253 4.15 -23.32 -16.94
N LYS A 254 3.04 -24.06 -16.74
CA LYS A 254 3.04 -25.53 -16.77
C LYS A 254 3.53 -26.11 -18.10
N ASP A 255 3.42 -25.33 -19.18
CA ASP A 255 3.85 -25.71 -20.52
C ASP A 255 5.38 -25.59 -20.73
N ILE A 256 6.10 -24.96 -19.79
CA ILE A 256 7.56 -24.89 -19.83
C ILE A 256 8.11 -26.17 -19.21
N ASN A 257 8.59 -27.06 -20.05
CA ASN A 257 9.34 -28.24 -19.59
C ASN A 257 10.68 -27.80 -19.01
N ILE A 258 10.85 -27.94 -17.69
CA ILE A 258 12.05 -27.54 -16.96
C ILE A 258 13.08 -28.67 -16.84
N SER A 259 12.71 -29.90 -17.22
CA SER A 259 13.60 -31.06 -17.15
C SER A 259 14.83 -30.87 -18.04
N ASN A 260 16.01 -31.07 -17.48
CA ASN A 260 17.31 -30.93 -18.15
C ASN A 260 17.68 -29.53 -18.66
N ARG A 261 17.01 -28.47 -18.19
CA ARG A 261 17.34 -27.07 -18.49
C ARG A 261 18.01 -26.40 -17.32
N ARG A 262 18.97 -25.51 -17.59
CA ARG A 262 19.56 -24.64 -16.57
C ARG A 262 18.79 -23.34 -16.53
N LEU A 263 17.88 -23.25 -15.57
CA LEU A 263 16.98 -22.12 -15.41
C LEU A 263 17.42 -21.25 -14.25
N TYR A 264 17.35 -19.97 -14.49
CA TYR A 264 17.71 -18.95 -13.50
C TYR A 264 16.65 -17.87 -13.47
N ARG A 265 16.36 -17.36 -12.28
CA ARG A 265 15.53 -16.18 -12.09
C ARG A 265 16.42 -14.97 -11.93
N PHE A 266 16.27 -14.03 -12.84
CA PHE A 266 17.02 -12.78 -12.85
C PHE A 266 16.14 -11.66 -12.36
N ILE A 267 16.62 -10.93 -11.33
CA ILE A 267 15.95 -9.79 -10.75
C ILE A 267 16.79 -8.54 -11.04
N PHE A 268 16.20 -7.60 -11.74
CA PHE A 268 16.80 -6.36 -12.16
C PHE A 268 16.21 -5.18 -11.40
N ASN A 269 17.03 -4.25 -10.97
CA ASN A 269 16.59 -2.95 -10.51
C ASN A 269 16.53 -1.94 -11.67
N HIS A 270 16.04 -0.73 -11.38
CA HIS A 270 15.87 0.35 -12.36
C HIS A 270 17.13 0.63 -13.20
N GLU A 271 18.29 0.70 -12.59
CA GLU A 271 19.55 1.03 -13.28
C GLU A 271 20.01 -0.09 -14.23
N GLN A 272 19.75 -1.34 -13.87
CA GLN A 272 20.17 -2.49 -14.67
C GLN A 272 19.24 -2.73 -15.86
N ILE A 273 17.95 -2.43 -15.72
CA ILE A 273 16.99 -2.55 -16.82
C ILE A 273 17.35 -1.65 -18.00
N LEU A 274 17.91 -0.47 -17.73
CA LEU A 274 18.30 0.50 -18.75
C LEU A 274 19.62 0.16 -19.46
N LYS A 275 20.31 -0.91 -19.06
CA LYS A 275 21.59 -1.35 -19.63
C LYS A 275 21.44 -2.68 -20.37
N PRO A 276 22.13 -2.89 -21.50
CA PRO A 276 22.04 -4.13 -22.25
C PRO A 276 22.89 -5.27 -21.63
N ALA A 277 22.83 -5.45 -20.30
CA ALA A 277 23.72 -6.33 -19.53
C ALA A 277 23.69 -7.78 -20.03
N LEU A 278 22.50 -8.34 -20.31
CA LEU A 278 22.37 -9.71 -20.82
C LEU A 278 23.07 -9.89 -22.17
N SER A 279 22.86 -8.96 -23.09
CA SER A 279 23.47 -9.02 -24.43
C SER A 279 24.99 -8.83 -24.41
N GLU A 280 25.50 -7.97 -23.52
CA GLU A 280 26.93 -7.74 -23.34
C GLU A 280 27.61 -8.99 -22.78
N VAL A 281 27.08 -9.51 -21.68
CA VAL A 281 27.63 -10.69 -20.99
C VAL A 281 27.49 -11.95 -21.88
N GLY A 282 26.36 -12.11 -22.56
CA GLY A 282 26.15 -13.23 -23.49
C GLY A 282 27.23 -13.27 -24.58
N ARG A 283 27.53 -12.13 -25.23
CA ARG A 283 28.60 -12.02 -26.22
C ARG A 283 29.99 -12.27 -25.65
N GLN A 284 30.25 -11.72 -24.45
CA GLN A 284 31.57 -11.81 -23.80
C GLN A 284 31.93 -13.26 -23.42
N TYR A 285 30.95 -14.02 -22.92
CA TYR A 285 31.17 -15.39 -22.42
C TYR A 285 30.67 -16.47 -23.35
N HIS A 286 30.15 -16.11 -24.52
CA HIS A 286 29.55 -17.06 -25.50
C HIS A 286 28.42 -17.90 -24.89
N VAL A 287 27.50 -17.23 -24.17
CA VAL A 287 26.32 -17.82 -23.54
C VAL A 287 25.07 -17.20 -24.15
N ASP A 288 24.15 -18.04 -24.57
CA ASP A 288 22.83 -17.57 -25.01
C ASP A 288 21.86 -17.53 -23.83
N PHE A 289 21.19 -16.38 -23.66
CA PHE A 289 20.17 -16.18 -22.65
C PHE A 289 18.79 -16.19 -23.32
N ASN A 290 18.03 -17.26 -23.11
CA ASN A 290 16.67 -17.41 -23.62
C ASN A 290 15.66 -17.00 -22.54
N ILE A 291 14.92 -15.91 -22.77
CA ILE A 291 13.89 -15.44 -21.86
C ILE A 291 12.65 -16.30 -22.06
N LEU A 292 12.31 -17.10 -21.05
CA LEU A 292 11.18 -18.02 -21.11
C LEU A 292 9.90 -17.39 -20.56
N TYR A 293 10.01 -16.56 -19.50
CA TYR A 293 8.85 -15.97 -18.84
C TYR A 293 9.27 -14.77 -17.98
N GLY A 294 8.29 -13.91 -17.61
CA GLY A 294 8.48 -12.77 -16.72
C GLY A 294 8.22 -11.43 -17.41
N GLY A 295 8.60 -10.36 -16.76
CA GLY A 295 8.35 -9.02 -17.26
C GLY A 295 9.08 -7.92 -16.50
N ILE A 296 8.94 -6.71 -17.04
CA ILE A 296 9.37 -5.48 -16.38
C ILE A 296 8.11 -4.77 -15.90
N THR A 297 8.08 -4.39 -14.64
CA THR A 297 6.98 -3.68 -14.00
C THR A 297 7.49 -2.44 -13.28
N GLU A 298 6.62 -1.47 -13.08
CA GLU A 298 6.91 -0.30 -12.26
C GLU A 298 6.49 -0.57 -10.82
N LEU A 299 7.40 -0.28 -9.87
CA LEU A 299 7.17 -0.29 -8.45
C LEU A 299 7.29 1.15 -7.95
N THR A 300 6.16 1.78 -7.62
CA THR A 300 6.09 3.21 -7.25
C THR A 300 6.63 4.10 -8.38
N ASP A 301 7.92 4.42 -8.39
CA ASP A 301 8.59 5.24 -9.43
C ASP A 301 9.86 4.56 -9.99
N LYS A 302 10.03 3.25 -9.75
CA LYS A 302 11.23 2.50 -10.17
C LYS A 302 10.84 1.29 -10.99
N LEU A 303 11.56 1.07 -12.08
CA LEU A 303 11.41 -0.16 -12.86
C LEU A 303 12.00 -1.35 -12.08
N PHE A 304 11.31 -2.44 -12.14
CA PHE A 304 11.66 -3.73 -11.56
C PHE A 304 11.49 -4.82 -12.63
N GLY A 305 12.54 -5.59 -12.88
CA GLY A 305 12.50 -6.71 -13.81
C GLY A 305 12.60 -8.04 -13.08
N ASN A 306 11.73 -8.98 -13.43
CA ASN A 306 11.77 -10.35 -12.95
C ASN A 306 11.61 -11.30 -14.13
N LEU A 307 12.69 -11.97 -14.52
CA LEU A 307 12.73 -12.81 -15.71
C LEU A 307 13.18 -14.23 -15.37
N LEU A 308 12.46 -15.22 -15.88
CA LEU A 308 12.91 -16.61 -15.94
C LEU A 308 13.71 -16.80 -17.23
N ILE A 309 14.97 -17.17 -17.10
CA ILE A 309 15.93 -17.25 -18.18
C ILE A 309 16.59 -18.64 -18.18
N GLU A 310 16.66 -19.23 -19.36
CA GLU A 310 17.52 -20.38 -19.63
C GLU A 310 18.89 -19.90 -20.10
N ALA A 311 19.95 -20.41 -19.50
CA ALA A 311 21.32 -20.15 -19.95
C ALA A 311 21.83 -21.37 -20.75
N VAL A 312 22.19 -21.13 -22.01
CA VAL A 312 22.65 -22.15 -22.94
C VAL A 312 24.12 -21.89 -23.30
N GLY A 313 24.98 -22.86 -23.00
CA GLY A 313 26.43 -22.75 -23.23
C GLY A 313 27.21 -23.82 -22.47
N GLN A 314 28.54 -23.71 -22.49
CA GLN A 314 29.42 -24.56 -21.67
C GLN A 314 29.28 -24.26 -20.19
N PRO A 315 29.28 -25.25 -19.28
CA PRO A 315 29.07 -25.03 -17.84
C PRO A 315 29.99 -23.96 -17.24
N GLY A 316 31.27 -23.96 -17.58
CA GLY A 316 32.22 -22.94 -17.08
C GLY A 316 31.95 -21.54 -17.58
N GLN A 317 31.50 -21.41 -18.84
CA GLN A 317 31.12 -20.12 -19.44
C GLN A 317 29.86 -19.56 -18.80
N ILE A 318 28.86 -20.42 -18.56
CA ILE A 318 27.62 -20.04 -17.87
C ILE A 318 27.94 -19.51 -16.48
N ASN A 319 28.74 -20.23 -15.67
CA ASN A 319 29.09 -19.79 -14.33
C ASN A 319 29.82 -18.42 -14.34
N SER A 320 30.79 -18.22 -15.25
CA SER A 320 31.49 -16.96 -15.39
C SER A 320 30.57 -15.82 -15.84
N ALA A 321 29.61 -16.09 -16.71
CA ALA A 321 28.60 -15.13 -17.15
C ALA A 321 27.66 -14.72 -16.00
N LEU A 322 27.19 -15.69 -15.21
CA LEU A 322 26.34 -15.44 -14.04
C LEU A 322 27.07 -14.63 -12.97
N ASP A 323 28.35 -14.95 -12.70
CA ASP A 323 29.19 -14.19 -11.76
C ASP A 323 29.39 -12.72 -12.21
N ASP A 324 29.52 -12.50 -13.52
CA ASP A 324 29.65 -11.13 -14.05
C ASP A 324 28.33 -10.35 -13.94
N LEU A 325 27.19 -11.00 -14.22
CA LEU A 325 25.87 -10.41 -14.01
C LEU A 325 25.65 -10.04 -12.55
N VAL A 326 26.05 -10.91 -11.62
CA VAL A 326 25.97 -10.63 -10.16
C VAL A 326 26.86 -9.45 -9.79
N ARG A 327 28.09 -9.36 -10.31
CA ARG A 327 28.98 -8.18 -10.12
C ARG A 327 28.39 -6.88 -10.67
N LYS A 328 27.62 -6.96 -11.74
CA LYS A 328 26.85 -5.84 -12.31
C LYS A 328 25.59 -5.50 -11.47
N GLY A 329 25.34 -6.22 -10.35
CA GLY A 329 24.26 -5.98 -9.40
C GLY A 329 22.95 -6.69 -9.72
N ILE A 330 22.88 -7.53 -10.74
CA ILE A 330 21.71 -8.36 -11.06
C ILE A 330 21.64 -9.51 -10.05
N LYS A 331 20.51 -9.67 -9.38
CA LYS A 331 20.32 -10.84 -8.51
C LYS A 331 19.95 -12.04 -9.37
N VAL A 332 20.73 -13.11 -9.23
CA VAL A 332 20.53 -14.38 -9.94
C VAL A 332 20.22 -15.46 -8.92
N LYS A 333 19.14 -16.21 -9.15
CA LYS A 333 18.79 -17.40 -8.37
C LYS A 333 18.60 -18.56 -9.30
N GLU A 334 19.26 -19.68 -9.05
CA GLU A 334 19.02 -20.92 -9.75
C GLU A 334 17.62 -21.44 -9.40
N VAL A 335 16.90 -21.91 -10.41
CA VAL A 335 15.57 -22.51 -10.25
C VAL A 335 15.77 -24.02 -10.26
N GLU A 336 15.75 -24.62 -9.07
CA GLU A 336 15.79 -26.07 -8.91
C GLU A 336 14.52 -26.67 -9.55
N GLY A 337 14.68 -27.69 -10.38
CA GLY A 337 13.54 -28.42 -10.92
C GLY A 337 12.75 -29.04 -9.77
N PHE A 338 11.43 -28.80 -9.73
CA PHE A 338 10.57 -29.56 -8.84
C PHE A 338 10.69 -31.04 -9.22
N GLU A 339 11.37 -31.84 -8.39
CA GLU A 339 11.14 -33.27 -8.38
C GLU A 339 9.69 -33.49 -7.94
N ASN A 340 8.91 -34.14 -8.83
CA ASN A 340 7.51 -34.52 -8.59
C ASN A 340 7.37 -35.49 -7.42
#